data_3efdd737470e3ca1b350a2e7bfe5c79d
#
_entry.id   3efdd737470e3ca1b350a2e7bfe5c79d
#
_cell.length_a   1.000
_cell.length_b   1.000
_cell.length_c   1.000
_cell.angle_alpha   90.00
_cell.angle_beta   90.00
_cell.angle_gamma   90.00
#
_symmetry.space_group_name_H-M   'P 1'
#
loop_
_entity.id
_entity.type
_entity.pdbx_description
1 polymer ?
#
loop_
_entity_poly.entity_id
_entity_poly.type
_entity_poly.pdbx_seq_one_letter_code
_entity_poly.pdbx_strand_id
1 'polypeptide(L)'
;MIMYDIKALYEAENVEDAIRLLQEHPEAQIIAGGSDVLVQMREGKRAGKELVSIYMIDEMRGVSYEEDDAIRIGSLTSFSHITKDPIIQKHINVLGEAVDMVGGPQIRNIGTIGGNTCNGVTSADSASTLHAWDAVVEITGPEGVRRI
;
A
#
# COMPACT_ATOMS: atom_id res chain seq x y z
N MET A 1 25.73 15.61 1.17
CA MET A 1 24.91 14.41 1.44
C MET A 1 23.66 14.52 0.57
N ILE A 2 23.46 13.60 -0.36
CA ILE A 2 22.26 13.56 -1.20
C ILE A 2 21.12 13.10 -0.28
N MET A 3 20.05 13.90 -0.16
CA MET A 3 18.96 13.66 0.80
C MET A 3 18.19 12.36 0.50
N TYR A 4 18.08 12.02 -0.79
CA TYR A 4 17.49 10.77 -1.26
C TYR A 4 18.44 10.18 -2.29
N ASP A 5 19.16 9.13 -1.91
CA ASP A 5 20.09 8.40 -2.78
C ASP A 5 19.29 7.29 -3.48
N ILE A 6 18.67 7.63 -4.61
CA ILE A 6 17.93 6.71 -5.46
C ILE A 6 18.81 6.36 -6.66
N LYS A 7 19.11 5.06 -6.85
CA LYS A 7 19.92 4.59 -7.97
C LYS A 7 19.14 4.61 -9.28
N ALA A 8 17.89 4.19 -9.27
CA ALA A 8 16.95 4.23 -10.40
C ALA A 8 15.51 4.18 -9.92
N LEU A 9 14.59 4.72 -10.74
CA LEU A 9 13.16 4.63 -10.53
C LEU A 9 12.51 4.08 -11.79
N TYR A 10 11.78 2.99 -11.65
CA TYR A 10 10.98 2.35 -12.68
C TYR A 10 9.51 2.56 -12.33
N GLU A 11 8.71 3.02 -13.28
CA GLU A 11 7.26 3.22 -13.09
C GLU A 11 6.50 2.10 -13.78
N ALA A 12 5.78 1.28 -13.00
CA ALA A 12 4.97 0.21 -13.54
C ALA A 12 3.62 0.73 -14.04
N GLU A 13 3.20 0.28 -15.21
CA GLU A 13 1.94 0.67 -15.85
C GLU A 13 0.73 -0.14 -15.34
N ASN A 14 0.96 -1.40 -14.95
CA ASN A 14 -0.02 -2.34 -14.43
C ASN A 14 0.65 -3.39 -13.55
N VAL A 15 -0.13 -4.33 -13.00
CA VAL A 15 0.38 -5.36 -12.07
C VAL A 15 1.38 -6.29 -12.77
N GLU A 16 1.11 -6.71 -14.00
CA GLU A 16 2.00 -7.58 -14.78
C GLU A 16 3.35 -6.91 -15.03
N ASP A 17 3.32 -5.62 -15.36
CA ASP A 17 4.53 -4.82 -15.57
C ASP A 17 5.34 -4.65 -14.28
N ALA A 18 4.67 -4.44 -13.13
CA ALA A 18 5.31 -4.40 -11.83
C ALA A 18 6.03 -5.73 -11.51
N ILE A 19 5.40 -6.86 -11.79
CA ILE A 19 5.99 -8.19 -11.60
C ILE A 19 7.22 -8.36 -12.50
N ARG A 20 7.11 -7.99 -13.78
CA ARG A 20 8.23 -8.04 -14.74
C ARG A 20 9.42 -7.21 -14.25
N LEU A 21 9.16 -5.96 -13.87
CA LEU A 21 10.21 -5.06 -13.37
C LEU A 21 10.90 -5.62 -12.11
N LEU A 22 10.15 -6.24 -11.20
CA LEU A 22 10.73 -6.87 -10.00
C LEU A 22 11.54 -8.12 -10.33
N GLN A 23 11.20 -8.86 -11.39
CA GLN A 23 12.02 -9.99 -11.86
C GLN A 23 13.31 -9.51 -12.52
N GLU A 24 13.27 -8.42 -13.29
CA GLU A 24 14.44 -7.80 -13.92
C GLU A 24 15.35 -7.11 -12.90
N HIS A 25 14.77 -6.58 -11.81
CA HIS A 25 15.46 -5.84 -10.74
C HIS A 25 15.14 -6.45 -9.36
N PRO A 26 15.64 -7.65 -9.04
CA PRO A 26 15.25 -8.41 -7.83
C PRO A 26 15.62 -7.72 -6.51
N GLU A 27 16.59 -6.78 -6.54
CA GLU A 27 16.98 -5.99 -5.37
C GLU A 27 16.23 -4.65 -5.25
N ALA A 28 15.34 -4.34 -6.22
CA ALA A 28 14.57 -3.12 -6.20
C ALA A 28 13.52 -3.15 -5.08
N GLN A 29 13.28 -1.98 -4.50
CA GLN A 29 12.24 -1.79 -3.49
C GLN A 29 10.96 -1.28 -4.15
N ILE A 30 9.84 -1.94 -3.85
CA ILE A 30 8.51 -1.41 -4.24
C ILE A 30 8.26 -0.10 -3.48
N ILE A 31 7.75 0.89 -4.20
CA ILE A 31 7.26 2.14 -3.62
C ILE A 31 5.83 2.43 -4.09
N ALA A 32 4.95 2.70 -3.13
CA ALA A 32 3.60 3.20 -3.35
C ALA A 32 3.56 4.71 -3.00
N GLY A 33 2.83 5.11 -1.97
CA GLY A 33 2.81 6.52 -1.51
C GLY A 33 4.13 7.05 -0.94
N GLY A 34 5.07 6.18 -0.61
CA GLY A 34 6.43 6.53 -0.21
C GLY A 34 6.58 7.11 1.20
N SER A 35 5.51 7.26 1.96
CA SER A 35 5.53 7.92 3.28
C SER A 35 6.48 7.27 4.30
N ASP A 36 6.79 5.99 4.15
CA ASP A 36 7.79 5.29 4.97
C ASP A 36 9.11 5.06 4.21
N VAL A 37 9.05 4.55 2.98
CA VAL A 37 10.25 4.23 2.18
C VAL A 37 11.17 5.44 2.01
N LEU A 38 10.60 6.63 1.70
CA LEU A 38 11.41 7.85 1.53
C LEU A 38 12.00 8.34 2.87
N VAL A 39 11.31 8.14 3.98
CA VAL A 39 11.89 8.45 5.30
C VAL A 39 13.07 7.54 5.59
N GLN A 40 12.95 6.24 5.35
CA GLN A 40 14.05 5.28 5.54
C GLN A 40 15.23 5.57 4.62
N MET A 41 14.99 6.01 3.37
CA MET A 41 16.06 6.43 2.46
C MET A 41 16.79 7.67 2.99
N ARG A 42 16.05 8.67 3.46
CA ARG A 42 16.62 9.89 4.08
C ARG A 42 17.47 9.56 5.31
N GLU A 43 17.08 8.56 6.08
CA GLU A 43 17.83 8.05 7.24
C GLU A 43 19.03 7.15 6.85
N GLY A 44 19.22 6.89 5.56
CA GLY A 44 20.32 6.06 5.04
C GLY A 44 20.06 4.56 5.10
N LYS A 45 18.95 4.09 5.67
CA LYS A 45 18.63 2.66 5.79
C LYS A 45 18.37 1.97 4.46
N ARG A 46 17.88 2.71 3.47
CA ARG A 46 17.56 2.23 2.11
C ARG A 46 18.23 3.07 1.02
N ALA A 47 19.33 3.76 1.36
CA ALA A 47 20.08 4.56 0.39
C ALA A 47 20.68 3.68 -0.72
N GLY A 48 20.77 4.21 -1.95
CA GLY A 48 21.34 3.52 -3.10
C GLY A 48 20.49 2.40 -3.69
N LYS A 49 19.22 2.26 -3.29
CA LYS A 49 18.29 1.27 -3.84
C LYS A 49 17.69 1.74 -5.17
N GLU A 50 17.37 0.77 -6.01
CA GLU A 50 16.45 0.93 -7.14
C GLU A 50 15.03 0.85 -6.62
N LEU A 51 14.12 1.61 -7.22
CA LEU A 51 12.71 1.65 -6.85
C LEU A 51 11.84 1.21 -8.03
N VAL A 52 10.83 0.39 -7.74
CA VAL A 52 9.71 0.10 -8.64
C VAL A 52 8.48 0.79 -8.07
N SER A 53 8.03 1.84 -8.75
CA SER A 53 6.81 2.57 -8.39
C SER A 53 5.59 1.83 -8.93
N ILE A 54 4.67 1.52 -8.03
CA ILE A 54 3.34 0.99 -8.38
C ILE A 54 2.26 2.06 -8.20
N TYR A 55 2.64 3.30 -7.87
CA TYR A 55 1.72 4.34 -7.41
C TYR A 55 0.64 4.71 -8.44
N MET A 56 0.94 4.60 -9.74
CA MET A 56 0.02 4.98 -10.81
C MET A 56 -0.87 3.83 -11.31
N ILE A 57 -0.83 2.65 -10.69
CA ILE A 57 -1.65 1.49 -11.09
C ILE A 57 -3.07 1.67 -10.55
N ASP A 58 -3.99 2.15 -11.39
CA ASP A 58 -5.36 2.50 -10.98
C ASP A 58 -6.20 1.29 -10.55
N GLU A 59 -5.99 0.12 -11.17
CA GLU A 59 -6.70 -1.12 -10.82
C GLU A 59 -6.47 -1.60 -9.36
N MET A 60 -5.40 -1.11 -8.72
CA MET A 60 -5.09 -1.39 -7.32
C MET A 60 -5.73 -0.38 -6.36
N ARG A 61 -6.67 0.47 -6.81
CA ARG A 61 -7.35 1.49 -6.01
C ARG A 61 -8.83 1.20 -5.87
N GLY A 62 -9.43 1.80 -4.85
CA GLY A 62 -10.88 1.82 -4.64
C GLY A 62 -11.36 0.79 -3.64
N VAL A 63 -12.65 0.86 -3.38
CA VAL A 63 -13.39 -0.04 -2.49
C VAL A 63 -14.60 -0.56 -3.25
N SER A 64 -14.83 -1.86 -3.20
CA SER A 64 -16.01 -2.48 -3.77
C SER A 64 -16.67 -3.45 -2.78
N TYR A 65 -17.96 -3.64 -2.94
CA TYR A 65 -18.73 -4.65 -2.24
C TYR A 65 -18.99 -5.80 -3.20
N GLU A 66 -18.50 -6.99 -2.84
CA GLU A 66 -18.53 -8.17 -3.71
C GLU A 66 -19.77 -9.03 -3.48
N GLU A 67 -20.07 -9.94 -4.41
CA GLU A 67 -21.29 -10.79 -4.37
C GLU A 67 -21.31 -11.79 -3.19
N ASP A 68 -20.14 -12.10 -2.60
CA ASP A 68 -20.00 -13.00 -1.45
C ASP A 68 -20.06 -12.27 -0.09
N ASP A 69 -20.61 -11.06 -0.08
CA ASP A 69 -20.65 -10.17 1.07
C ASP A 69 -19.26 -9.68 1.56
N ALA A 70 -18.20 -9.90 0.80
CA ALA A 70 -16.89 -9.37 1.10
C ALA A 70 -16.72 -7.90 0.68
N ILE A 71 -15.87 -7.18 1.38
CA ILE A 71 -15.43 -5.84 0.96
C ILE A 71 -14.01 -5.97 0.44
N ARG A 72 -13.82 -5.64 -0.83
CA ARG A 72 -12.51 -5.57 -1.46
C ARG A 72 -11.96 -4.15 -1.38
N ILE A 73 -10.72 -4.03 -0.91
CA ILE A 73 -10.02 -2.75 -0.83
C ILE A 73 -8.73 -2.89 -1.64
N GLY A 74 -8.59 -2.10 -2.68
CA GLY A 74 -7.37 -2.05 -3.48
C GLY A 74 -6.19 -1.57 -2.64
N SER A 75 -5.04 -2.21 -2.77
CA SER A 75 -3.87 -1.96 -1.92
C SER A 75 -3.31 -0.53 -2.03
N LEU A 76 -3.55 0.16 -3.14
CA LEU A 76 -3.18 1.57 -3.35
C LEU A 76 -4.26 2.56 -2.92
N THR A 77 -5.34 2.10 -2.28
CA THR A 77 -6.36 3.00 -1.74
C THR A 77 -5.80 3.79 -0.58
N SER A 78 -5.88 5.12 -0.68
CA SER A 78 -5.36 6.03 0.35
C SER A 78 -6.21 6.01 1.61
N PHE A 79 -5.62 6.34 2.74
CA PHE A 79 -6.35 6.46 4.01
C PHE A 79 -7.47 7.49 3.93
N SER A 80 -7.22 8.64 3.27
CA SER A 80 -8.27 9.66 3.07
C SER A 80 -9.44 9.18 2.22
N HIS A 81 -9.21 8.26 1.27
CA HIS A 81 -10.28 7.62 0.53
C HIS A 81 -11.07 6.68 1.46
N ILE A 82 -10.39 5.77 2.16
CA ILE A 82 -11.01 4.79 3.07
C ILE A 82 -11.89 5.48 4.10
N THR A 83 -11.40 6.55 4.73
CA THR A 83 -12.16 7.32 5.74
C THR A 83 -13.49 7.89 5.20
N LYS A 84 -13.53 8.24 3.90
CA LYS A 84 -14.70 8.90 3.28
C LYS A 84 -15.56 7.96 2.46
N ASP A 85 -15.12 6.74 2.23
CA ASP A 85 -15.80 5.80 1.37
C ASP A 85 -17.13 5.35 1.98
N PRO A 86 -18.26 5.43 1.26
CA PRO A 86 -19.58 5.09 1.79
C PRO A 86 -19.74 3.61 2.14
N ILE A 87 -19.02 2.69 1.46
CA ILE A 87 -19.04 1.26 1.79
C ILE A 87 -18.35 1.04 3.13
N ILE A 88 -17.18 1.65 3.31
CA ILE A 88 -16.43 1.58 4.57
C ILE A 88 -17.25 2.17 5.72
N GLN A 89 -17.81 3.37 5.54
CA GLN A 89 -18.64 4.02 6.57
C GLN A 89 -19.86 3.20 6.96
N LYS A 90 -20.46 2.51 6.01
CA LYS A 90 -21.66 1.71 6.26
C LYS A 90 -21.36 0.37 6.92
N HIS A 91 -20.30 -0.31 6.52
CA HIS A 91 -20.08 -1.73 6.85
C HIS A 91 -18.92 -1.96 7.83
N ILE A 92 -17.84 -1.18 7.75
CA ILE A 92 -16.65 -1.33 8.58
C ILE A 92 -16.08 0.04 9.00
N ASN A 93 -16.95 0.93 9.50
CA ASN A 93 -16.58 2.30 9.86
C ASN A 93 -15.38 2.37 10.81
N VAL A 94 -15.20 1.37 11.67
CA VAL A 94 -14.04 1.29 12.59
C VAL A 94 -12.70 1.28 11.85
N LEU A 95 -12.64 0.74 10.61
CA LEU A 95 -11.44 0.86 9.77
C LEU A 95 -11.22 2.31 9.34
N GLY A 96 -12.30 2.99 8.92
CA GLY A 96 -12.24 4.40 8.55
C GLY A 96 -11.72 5.28 9.69
N GLU A 97 -12.23 5.07 10.89
CA GLU A 97 -11.79 5.77 12.11
C GLU A 97 -10.32 5.47 12.45
N ALA A 98 -9.91 4.20 12.37
CA ALA A 98 -8.54 3.79 12.66
C ALA A 98 -7.53 4.45 11.70
N VAL A 99 -7.81 4.43 10.38
CA VAL A 99 -6.88 5.02 9.41
C VAL A 99 -6.92 6.56 9.40
N ASP A 100 -7.98 7.18 9.93
CA ASP A 100 -8.02 8.65 10.11
C ASP A 100 -7.07 9.12 11.23
N MET A 101 -6.63 8.22 12.09
CA MET A 101 -5.62 8.52 13.11
C MET A 101 -4.19 8.51 12.57
N VAL A 102 -3.95 8.02 11.34
CA VAL A 102 -2.61 7.95 10.75
C VAL A 102 -2.09 9.34 10.41
N GLY A 103 -1.08 9.80 11.14
CA GLY A 103 -0.36 11.06 10.87
C GLY A 103 -1.25 12.26 10.62
N GLY A 104 -0.86 13.12 9.69
CA GLY A 104 -1.64 14.28 9.25
C GLY A 104 -2.33 14.07 7.88
N PRO A 105 -3.17 15.03 7.45
CA PRO A 105 -3.88 14.93 6.17
C PRO A 105 -2.99 14.67 4.96
N GLN A 106 -1.79 15.22 4.94
CA GLN A 106 -0.81 15.01 3.85
C GLN A 106 -0.38 13.55 3.77
N ILE A 107 -0.14 12.92 4.92
CA ILE A 107 0.21 11.51 4.99
C ILE A 107 -0.97 10.64 4.58
N ARG A 108 -2.18 10.94 5.06
CA ARG A 108 -3.38 10.19 4.73
C ARG A 108 -3.78 10.27 3.26
N ASN A 109 -3.45 11.36 2.58
CA ASN A 109 -3.73 11.50 1.14
C ASN A 109 -2.81 10.63 0.27
N ILE A 110 -1.59 10.35 0.71
CA ILE A 110 -0.60 9.60 -0.07
C ILE A 110 -0.32 8.20 0.49
N GLY A 111 -0.45 8.01 1.79
CA GLY A 111 -0.32 6.71 2.45
C GLY A 111 -1.43 5.76 2.02
N THR A 112 -1.08 4.50 1.77
CA THR A 112 -1.98 3.48 1.22
C THR A 112 -2.15 2.32 2.20
N ILE A 113 -3.32 1.68 2.16
CA ILE A 113 -3.60 0.54 3.06
C ILE A 113 -2.62 -0.62 2.82
N GLY A 114 -2.29 -0.93 1.57
CA GLY A 114 -1.32 -1.96 1.23
C GLY A 114 0.09 -1.60 1.69
N GLY A 115 0.52 -0.34 1.51
CA GLY A 115 1.82 0.13 2.00
C GLY A 115 1.94 0.02 3.52
N ASN A 116 0.90 0.37 4.25
CA ASN A 116 0.84 0.25 5.71
C ASN A 116 0.91 -1.22 6.16
N THR A 117 0.13 -2.11 5.52
CA THR A 117 0.13 -3.55 5.79
C THR A 117 1.48 -4.18 5.49
N CYS A 118 2.06 -3.90 4.31
CA CYS A 118 3.34 -4.46 3.88
C CYS A 118 4.54 -3.92 4.66
N ASN A 119 4.43 -2.74 5.28
CA ASN A 119 5.46 -2.22 6.17
C ASN A 119 5.63 -3.09 7.43
N GLY A 120 4.59 -3.82 7.85
CA GLY A 120 4.64 -4.82 8.90
C GLY A 120 4.91 -4.25 10.31
N VAL A 121 4.67 -2.96 10.51
CA VAL A 121 4.81 -2.35 11.85
C VAL A 121 3.67 -2.82 12.73
N THR A 122 4.01 -3.41 13.88
CA THR A 122 3.04 -3.98 14.84
C THR A 122 2.07 -2.95 15.41
N SER A 123 2.46 -1.68 15.43
CA SER A 123 1.63 -0.55 15.89
C SER A 123 0.91 0.18 14.74
N ALA A 124 0.79 -0.44 13.56
CA ALA A 124 0.04 0.15 12.45
C ALA A 124 -1.44 0.29 12.83
N ASP A 125 -1.99 1.50 12.66
CA ASP A 125 -3.36 1.84 13.10
C ASP A 125 -4.43 0.95 12.45
N SER A 126 -4.20 0.51 11.20
CA SER A 126 -5.11 -0.40 10.48
C SER A 126 -5.04 -1.86 10.92
N ALA A 127 -3.92 -2.30 11.51
CA ALA A 127 -3.62 -3.71 11.72
C ALA A 127 -4.64 -4.41 12.63
N SER A 128 -4.98 -3.81 13.78
CA SER A 128 -5.94 -4.38 14.73
C SER A 128 -7.35 -4.51 14.11
N THR A 129 -7.76 -3.54 13.32
CA THR A 129 -9.06 -3.56 12.64
C THR A 129 -9.10 -4.64 11.56
N LEU A 130 -8.06 -4.74 10.72
CA LEU A 130 -7.96 -5.76 9.70
C LEU A 130 -7.98 -7.17 10.32
N HIS A 131 -7.26 -7.38 11.41
CA HIS A 131 -7.30 -8.64 12.15
C HIS A 131 -8.68 -8.96 12.75
N ALA A 132 -9.36 -7.97 13.32
CA ALA A 132 -10.68 -8.16 13.92
C ALA A 132 -11.76 -8.54 12.90
N TRP A 133 -11.55 -8.19 11.64
CA TRP A 133 -12.44 -8.51 10.52
C TRP A 133 -11.96 -9.70 9.67
N ASP A 134 -10.97 -10.47 10.15
CA ASP A 134 -10.39 -11.62 9.44
C ASP A 134 -10.00 -11.28 8.00
N ALA A 135 -9.36 -10.11 7.82
CA ALA A 135 -8.99 -9.63 6.50
C ALA A 135 -8.01 -10.59 5.82
N VAL A 136 -8.31 -10.94 4.58
CA VAL A 136 -7.46 -11.77 3.72
C VAL A 136 -6.65 -10.85 2.81
N VAL A 137 -5.33 -11.06 2.79
CA VAL A 137 -4.43 -10.33 1.89
C VAL A 137 -4.18 -11.17 0.64
N GLU A 138 -4.55 -10.63 -0.53
CA GLU A 138 -4.23 -11.21 -1.82
C GLU A 138 -2.88 -10.66 -2.30
N ILE A 139 -1.95 -11.55 -2.62
CA ILE A 139 -0.62 -11.22 -3.10
C ILE A 139 -0.46 -11.80 -4.50
N THR A 140 -0.23 -10.94 -5.50
CA THR A 140 0.01 -11.34 -6.88
C THR A 140 1.51 -11.38 -7.15
N GLY A 141 1.97 -12.48 -7.73
CA GLY A 141 3.36 -12.70 -8.09
C GLY A 141 3.48 -13.49 -9.40
N PRO A 142 4.71 -13.85 -9.83
CA PRO A 142 4.94 -14.52 -11.11
C PRO A 142 4.27 -15.89 -11.21
N GLU A 143 3.97 -16.53 -10.08
CA GLU A 143 3.30 -17.84 -10.03
C GLU A 143 1.77 -17.71 -9.84
N GLY A 144 1.23 -16.50 -9.90
CA GLY A 144 -0.20 -16.19 -9.72
C GLY A 144 -0.53 -15.55 -8.38
N VAL A 145 -1.80 -15.68 -7.98
CA VAL A 145 -2.33 -15.07 -6.76
C VAL A 145 -2.31 -16.06 -5.60
N ARG A 146 -1.83 -15.63 -4.45
CA ARG A 146 -1.95 -16.34 -3.17
C ARG A 146 -2.70 -15.51 -2.14
N ARG A 147 -3.34 -16.16 -1.19
CA ARG A 147 -4.09 -15.55 -0.09
C ARG A 147 -3.47 -15.94 1.25
N ILE A 148 -3.39 -14.97 2.14
CA ILE A 148 -2.91 -15.14 3.52
C ILE A 148 -3.83 -14.41 4.49
#